data_9eddf309b1e1acbac6a58f9d5d2c0f96
#
_entry.id   9eddf309b1e1acbac6a58f9d5d2c0f96
#
_cell.length_a   1.000
_cell.length_b   1.000
_cell.length_c   1.000
_cell.angle_alpha   90.00
_cell.angle_beta   90.00
_cell.angle_gamma   90.00
#
_symmetry.space_group_name_H-M   'P 1'
#
loop_
_entity.id
_entity.type
_entity.pdbx_description
1 polymer ?
#
loop_
_entity_poly.entity_id
_entity_poly.type
_entity_poly.pdbx_seq_one_letter_code
_entity_poly.pdbx_strand_id
1 'polypeptide(L)'
;MITNCILAWALILNNFAVGITPTVDDFTNIKDCKNYVPEVCMQYAQLLVEHFDVKNIETATKVMWCESRGNTNAYRYEDDDSGLFQIIPRSYGWVKQNYDVPHWDYPMYGSYAQFIPEHNIKVASILVEDIHSRNPYWKVFSSSQWCWEDTDKWIEKWKGEQ
;
A
#
# COMPACT_ATOMS: atom_id res chain seq x y z
N MET A 1 14.46 -6.64 4.02
CA MET A 1 14.70 -5.45 4.87
C MET A 1 13.46 -4.56 4.94
N ILE A 2 12.86 -4.16 3.82
CA ILE A 2 11.62 -3.34 3.77
C ILE A 2 10.49 -4.00 4.58
N THR A 3 10.22 -5.28 4.38
CA THR A 3 9.21 -6.03 5.14
C THR A 3 9.41 -5.93 6.64
N ASN A 4 10.64 -6.12 7.13
CA ASN A 4 10.92 -6.04 8.56
C ASN A 4 10.69 -4.63 9.12
N CYS A 5 10.98 -3.59 8.35
CA CYS A 5 10.69 -2.21 8.72
C CYS A 5 9.19 -1.96 8.84
N ILE A 6 8.40 -2.42 7.87
CA ILE A 6 6.93 -2.29 7.91
C ILE A 6 6.34 -3.06 9.09
N LEU A 7 6.81 -4.29 9.34
CA LEU A 7 6.34 -5.09 10.48
C LEU A 7 6.67 -4.43 11.82
N ALA A 8 7.89 -3.92 12.00
CA ALA A 8 8.29 -3.21 13.22
C ALA A 8 7.44 -1.95 13.43
N TRP A 9 7.19 -1.17 12.38
CA TRP A 9 6.38 0.04 12.46
C TRP A 9 4.91 -0.27 12.77
N ALA A 10 4.34 -1.33 12.17
CA ALA A 10 2.98 -1.77 12.47
C ALA A 10 2.82 -2.18 13.94
N LEU A 11 3.81 -2.88 14.52
CA LEU A 11 3.80 -3.24 15.94
C LEU A 11 3.81 -2.01 16.84
N ILE A 12 4.58 -0.97 16.50
CA ILE A 12 4.60 0.27 17.27
C ILE A 12 3.26 0.99 17.19
N LEU A 13 2.69 1.14 16.01
CA LEU A 13 1.39 1.79 15.84
C LEU A 13 0.31 1.06 16.64
N ASN A 14 0.32 -0.28 16.62
CA ASN A 14 -0.63 -1.08 17.39
C ASN A 14 -0.43 -0.91 18.91
N ASN A 15 0.82 -0.87 19.39
CA ASN A 15 1.12 -0.66 20.80
C ASN A 15 0.65 0.73 21.29
N PHE A 16 0.80 1.77 20.48
CA PHE A 16 0.25 3.08 20.79
C PHE A 16 -1.29 3.06 20.86
N ALA A 17 -1.94 2.36 19.94
CA ALA A 17 -3.40 2.26 19.88
C ALA A 17 -3.99 1.57 21.13
N VAL A 18 -3.27 0.62 21.74
CA VAL A 18 -3.67 -0.11 22.96
C VAL A 18 -3.07 0.49 24.23
N GLY A 19 -2.41 1.65 24.15
CA GLY A 19 -1.85 2.36 25.32
C GLY A 19 -0.54 1.76 25.88
N ILE A 20 0.15 0.91 25.10
CA ILE A 20 1.46 0.38 25.47
C ILE A 20 2.54 1.34 24.95
N THR A 21 3.43 1.78 25.85
CA THR A 21 4.57 2.61 25.44
C THR A 21 5.66 1.75 24.81
N PRO A 22 6.05 1.99 23.53
CA PRO A 22 7.14 1.27 22.89
C PRO A 22 8.44 1.41 23.66
N THR A 23 9.27 0.38 23.66
CA THR A 23 10.56 0.39 24.32
C THR A 23 11.65 1.07 23.50
N VAL A 24 12.78 1.43 24.13
CA VAL A 24 13.92 2.07 23.42
C VAL A 24 14.47 1.16 22.31
N ASP A 25 14.42 -0.18 22.50
CA ASP A 25 14.87 -1.15 21.50
C ASP A 25 13.98 -1.18 20.26
N ASP A 26 12.67 -0.90 20.40
CA ASP A 26 11.76 -0.78 19.27
C ASP A 26 12.15 0.40 18.38
N PHE A 27 12.62 1.51 18.96
CA PHE A 27 13.05 2.70 18.22
C PHE A 27 14.44 2.57 17.59
N THR A 28 15.36 1.77 18.16
CA THR A 28 16.72 1.60 17.59
C THR A 28 16.68 0.86 16.26
N ASN A 29 15.82 -0.15 16.12
CA ASN A 29 15.63 -0.87 14.87
C ASN A 29 14.95 -0.05 13.78
N ILE A 30 14.22 1.00 14.14
CA ILE A 30 13.47 1.87 13.20
C ILE A 30 14.35 2.98 12.61
N LYS A 31 15.39 3.41 13.34
CA LYS A 31 16.30 4.44 12.83
C LYS A 31 16.88 4.09 11.45
N ASP A 32 17.15 2.82 11.23
CA ASP A 32 17.68 2.34 9.95
C ASP A 32 16.59 2.22 8.87
N CYS A 33 15.32 2.10 9.26
CA CYS A 33 14.21 1.95 8.33
C CYS A 33 14.03 3.17 7.41
N LYS A 34 14.36 4.35 7.88
CA LYS A 34 14.38 5.58 7.07
C LYS A 34 15.31 5.51 5.86
N ASN A 35 16.22 4.55 5.83
CA ASN A 35 17.11 4.30 4.70
C ASN A 35 16.51 3.37 3.65
N TYR A 36 15.42 2.67 3.97
CA TYR A 36 14.84 1.60 3.14
C TYR A 36 13.38 1.82 2.79
N VAL A 37 12.64 2.62 3.56
CA VAL A 37 11.21 2.86 3.38
C VAL A 37 10.91 4.34 3.53
N PRO A 38 10.23 4.98 2.55
CA PRO A 38 9.74 6.34 2.70
C PRO A 38 8.84 6.49 3.92
N GLU A 39 9.01 7.55 4.68
CA GLU A 39 8.21 7.80 5.90
C GLU A 39 6.70 7.81 5.61
N VAL A 40 6.32 8.35 4.46
CA VAL A 40 4.93 8.35 3.98
C VAL A 40 4.34 6.94 3.83
N CYS A 41 5.15 5.93 3.52
CA CYS A 41 4.68 4.54 3.44
C CYS A 41 4.52 3.91 4.82
N MET A 42 5.34 4.32 5.79
CA MET A 42 5.32 3.76 7.15
C MET A 42 4.02 4.07 7.89
N GLN A 43 3.34 5.18 7.59
CA GLN A 43 2.04 5.49 8.19
C GLN A 43 0.94 4.47 7.85
N TYR A 44 1.12 3.68 6.79
CA TYR A 44 0.18 2.63 6.38
C TYR A 44 0.63 1.23 6.79
N ALA A 45 1.69 1.11 7.59
CA ALA A 45 2.30 -0.17 7.94
C ALA A 45 1.30 -1.15 8.56
N GLN A 46 0.45 -0.67 9.49
CA GLN A 46 -0.56 -1.51 10.12
C GLN A 46 -1.55 -2.07 9.08
N LEU A 47 -2.09 -1.22 8.21
CA LEU A 47 -3.04 -1.64 7.17
C LEU A 47 -2.41 -2.62 6.15
N LEU A 48 -1.14 -2.40 5.79
CA LEU A 48 -0.42 -3.33 4.93
C LEU A 48 -0.29 -4.71 5.57
N VAL A 49 0.02 -4.76 6.87
CA VAL A 49 0.14 -6.02 7.63
C VAL A 49 -1.21 -6.70 7.85
N GLU A 50 -2.28 -5.94 7.99
CA GLU A 50 -3.65 -6.48 8.17
C GLU A 50 -4.21 -7.10 6.88
N HIS A 51 -3.84 -6.56 5.72
CA HIS A 51 -4.47 -6.93 4.46
C HIS A 51 -3.60 -7.77 3.52
N PHE A 52 -2.27 -7.72 3.61
CA PHE A 52 -1.37 -8.48 2.76
C PHE A 52 -0.66 -9.60 3.50
N ASP A 53 -0.47 -10.75 2.84
CA ASP A 53 0.46 -11.77 3.30
C ASP A 53 1.86 -11.17 3.51
N VAL A 54 2.56 -11.60 4.57
CA VAL A 54 3.89 -11.09 4.95
C VAL A 54 4.88 -11.10 3.76
N LYS A 55 4.84 -12.13 2.92
CA LYS A 55 5.70 -12.27 1.73
C LYS A 55 5.47 -11.16 0.67
N ASN A 56 4.30 -10.51 0.69
CA ASN A 56 3.88 -9.50 -0.28
C ASN A 56 4.05 -8.06 0.22
N ILE A 57 4.30 -7.85 1.52
CA ILE A 57 4.38 -6.51 2.14
C ILE A 57 5.44 -5.62 1.47
N GLU A 58 6.62 -6.17 1.16
CA GLU A 58 7.66 -5.41 0.47
C GLU A 58 7.20 -4.90 -0.88
N THR A 59 6.65 -5.79 -1.71
CA THR A 59 6.16 -5.40 -3.04
C THR A 59 4.98 -4.45 -2.94
N ALA A 60 4.03 -4.69 -2.02
CA ALA A 60 2.91 -3.79 -1.76
C ALA A 60 3.36 -2.38 -1.39
N THR A 61 4.37 -2.26 -0.51
CA THR A 61 4.95 -0.96 -0.12
C THR A 61 5.55 -0.22 -1.32
N LYS A 62 6.32 -0.93 -2.15
CA LYS A 62 6.95 -0.35 -3.34
C LYS A 62 5.92 0.07 -4.38
N VAL A 63 4.92 -0.78 -4.64
CA VAL A 63 3.82 -0.47 -5.58
C VAL A 63 3.05 0.75 -5.11
N MET A 64 2.62 0.79 -3.85
CA MET A 64 1.89 1.93 -3.29
C MET A 64 2.66 3.25 -3.48
N TRP A 65 3.96 3.25 -3.21
CA TRP A 65 4.78 4.44 -3.44
C TRP A 65 4.90 4.77 -4.93
N CYS A 66 5.08 3.80 -5.80
CA CYS A 66 5.20 4.02 -7.25
C CYS A 66 3.92 4.56 -7.88
N GLU A 67 2.76 4.10 -7.41
CA GLU A 67 1.46 4.52 -7.94
C GLU A 67 1.06 5.93 -7.47
N SER A 68 1.24 6.24 -6.18
CA SER A 68 0.69 7.47 -5.58
C SER A 68 1.67 8.32 -4.78
N ARG A 69 2.91 7.88 -4.57
CA ARG A 69 3.84 8.45 -3.58
C ARG A 69 3.26 8.43 -2.16
N GLY A 70 2.37 7.47 -1.87
CA GLY A 70 1.66 7.38 -0.60
C GLY A 70 0.57 8.45 -0.41
N ASN A 71 0.17 9.14 -1.47
CA ASN A 71 -0.91 10.11 -1.41
C ASN A 71 -2.28 9.42 -1.55
N THR A 72 -3.07 9.42 -0.48
CA THR A 72 -4.41 8.81 -0.47
C THR A 72 -5.37 9.48 -1.43
N ASN A 73 -5.18 10.76 -1.71
CA ASN A 73 -6.04 11.56 -2.59
C ASN A 73 -5.54 11.58 -4.04
N ALA A 74 -4.56 10.73 -4.39
CA ALA A 74 -4.10 10.63 -5.76
C ALA A 74 -5.25 10.19 -6.68
N TYR A 75 -5.43 10.93 -7.79
CA TYR A 75 -6.44 10.65 -8.79
C TYR A 75 -5.93 11.01 -10.17
N ARG A 76 -6.10 10.10 -11.14
CA ARG A 76 -5.73 10.30 -12.52
C ARG A 76 -6.98 10.29 -13.40
N TYR A 77 -7.26 11.43 -14.03
CA TYR A 77 -8.51 11.67 -14.79
C TYR A 77 -8.64 10.83 -16.05
N GLU A 78 -7.53 10.39 -16.64
CA GLU A 78 -7.54 9.66 -17.91
C GLU A 78 -8.19 8.28 -17.79
N ASP A 79 -7.95 7.60 -16.66
CA ASP A 79 -8.39 6.22 -16.42
C ASP A 79 -9.24 6.07 -15.15
N ASP A 80 -9.54 7.19 -14.46
CA ASP A 80 -10.20 7.23 -13.16
C ASP A 80 -9.45 6.43 -12.07
N ASP A 81 -8.11 6.31 -12.18
CA ASP A 81 -7.30 5.66 -11.17
C ASP A 81 -7.35 6.43 -9.86
N SER A 82 -7.51 5.73 -8.74
CA SER A 82 -7.73 6.41 -7.46
C SER A 82 -7.04 5.76 -6.27
N GLY A 83 -6.64 6.64 -5.33
CA GLY A 83 -6.09 6.27 -4.03
C GLY A 83 -4.66 5.75 -4.07
N LEU A 84 -4.25 5.10 -2.98
CA LEU A 84 -2.86 4.67 -2.74
C LEU A 84 -2.30 3.74 -3.82
N PHE A 85 -3.13 2.83 -4.34
CA PHE A 85 -2.74 1.84 -5.35
C PHE A 85 -3.25 2.19 -6.75
N GLN A 86 -3.79 3.40 -6.97
CA GLN A 86 -4.28 3.87 -8.27
C GLN A 86 -5.17 2.81 -8.97
N ILE A 87 -6.23 2.40 -8.26
CA ILE A 87 -7.12 1.32 -8.70
C ILE A 87 -8.13 1.87 -9.70
N ILE A 88 -8.17 1.26 -10.89
CA ILE A 88 -9.11 1.63 -11.96
C ILE A 88 -10.53 1.09 -11.68
N PRO A 89 -11.59 1.75 -12.21
CA PRO A 89 -12.98 1.35 -12.02
C PRO A 89 -13.27 -0.10 -12.42
N ARG A 90 -12.65 -0.58 -13.49
CA ARG A 90 -12.83 -1.95 -13.97
C ARG A 90 -12.33 -2.99 -12.96
N SER A 91 -11.15 -2.77 -12.37
CA SER A 91 -10.56 -3.66 -11.37
C SER A 91 -11.39 -3.66 -10.10
N TYR A 92 -11.79 -2.48 -9.62
CA TYR A 92 -12.68 -2.35 -8.49
C TYR A 92 -14.05 -3.04 -8.74
N GLY A 93 -14.66 -2.82 -9.92
CA GLY A 93 -15.95 -3.40 -10.28
C GLY A 93 -15.94 -4.93 -10.19
N TRP A 94 -14.85 -5.55 -10.58
CA TRP A 94 -14.67 -6.99 -10.45
C TRP A 94 -14.58 -7.41 -8.96
N VAL A 95 -13.80 -6.70 -8.13
CA VAL A 95 -13.72 -6.95 -6.68
C VAL A 95 -15.09 -6.79 -6.03
N LYS A 96 -15.82 -5.72 -6.34
CA LYS A 96 -17.15 -5.42 -5.78
C LYS A 96 -18.20 -6.50 -6.08
N GLN A 97 -18.10 -7.17 -7.23
CA GLN A 97 -19.03 -8.25 -7.60
C GLN A 97 -18.81 -9.53 -6.79
N ASN A 98 -17.59 -9.76 -6.29
CA ASN A 98 -17.18 -11.02 -5.70
C ASN A 98 -16.87 -10.93 -4.20
N TYR A 99 -16.67 -9.70 -3.68
CA TYR A 99 -16.25 -9.47 -2.30
C TYR A 99 -17.08 -8.37 -1.65
N ASP A 100 -17.25 -8.47 -0.35
CA ASP A 100 -17.85 -7.41 0.46
C ASP A 100 -16.81 -6.30 0.72
N VAL A 101 -16.86 -5.28 -0.14
CA VAL A 101 -16.02 -4.07 -0.04
C VAL A 101 -16.90 -2.83 -0.12
N PRO A 102 -16.45 -1.70 0.49
CA PRO A 102 -17.19 -0.44 0.44
C PRO A 102 -17.51 -0.01 -0.98
N HIS A 103 -18.65 0.67 -1.16
CA HIS A 103 -19.03 1.19 -2.46
C HIS A 103 -18.15 2.41 -2.83
N TRP A 104 -17.61 2.39 -4.06
CA TRP A 104 -16.88 3.50 -4.65
C TRP A 104 -17.70 4.11 -5.78
N ASP A 105 -17.76 5.43 -5.85
CA ASP A 105 -18.45 6.13 -6.93
C ASP A 105 -17.46 6.55 -8.02
N TYR A 106 -17.83 6.26 -9.27
CA TYR A 106 -17.14 6.69 -10.48
C TYR A 106 -18.15 7.29 -11.48
N PRO A 107 -17.86 8.42 -12.11
CA PRO A 107 -16.84 9.40 -11.74
C PRO A 107 -17.11 9.99 -10.35
N MET A 108 -16.14 10.61 -9.74
CA MET A 108 -16.09 11.09 -8.34
C MET A 108 -17.22 12.07 -7.95
N TYR A 109 -18.46 11.60 -7.87
CA TYR A 109 -19.59 12.39 -7.36
C TYR A 109 -20.17 11.72 -6.11
N GLY A 110 -19.62 12.06 -4.94
CA GLY A 110 -20.29 11.83 -3.67
C GLY A 110 -19.71 10.79 -2.71
N SER A 111 -18.98 9.77 -3.14
CA SER A 111 -18.26 8.86 -2.24
C SER A 111 -16.76 9.06 -2.36
N TYR A 112 -16.10 9.17 -1.23
CA TYR A 112 -14.64 9.24 -1.14
C TYR A 112 -14.03 7.93 -0.64
N ALA A 113 -14.79 6.83 -0.68
CA ALA A 113 -14.37 5.54 -0.11
C ALA A 113 -13.07 5.01 -0.75
N GLN A 114 -12.85 5.27 -2.05
CA GLN A 114 -11.60 4.91 -2.74
C GLN A 114 -10.36 5.63 -2.23
N PHE A 115 -10.54 6.75 -1.52
CA PHE A 115 -9.45 7.54 -0.92
C PHE A 115 -9.23 7.22 0.56
N ILE A 116 -10.07 6.36 1.15
CA ILE A 116 -9.84 5.84 2.50
C ILE A 116 -8.74 4.77 2.41
N PRO A 117 -7.60 4.94 3.12
CA PRO A 117 -6.46 4.03 3.01
C PRO A 117 -6.81 2.56 3.17
N GLU A 118 -7.58 2.23 4.22
CA GLU A 118 -8.01 0.87 4.51
C GLU A 118 -8.78 0.23 3.34
N HIS A 119 -9.72 0.97 2.76
CA HIS A 119 -10.52 0.46 1.64
C HIS A 119 -9.68 0.24 0.39
N ASN A 120 -8.79 1.17 0.08
CA ASN A 120 -7.92 1.08 -1.10
C ASN A 120 -6.91 -0.07 -0.97
N ILE A 121 -6.28 -0.20 0.21
CA ILE A 121 -5.33 -1.28 0.52
C ILE A 121 -6.03 -2.64 0.49
N LYS A 122 -7.23 -2.76 1.09
CA LYS A 122 -8.04 -3.99 1.06
C LYS A 122 -8.38 -4.42 -0.38
N VAL A 123 -8.82 -3.50 -1.23
CA VAL A 123 -9.10 -3.83 -2.64
C VAL A 123 -7.84 -4.24 -3.38
N ALA A 124 -6.71 -3.57 -3.15
CA ALA A 124 -5.42 -3.93 -3.74
C ALA A 124 -4.96 -5.33 -3.32
N SER A 125 -5.10 -5.71 -2.04
CA SER A 125 -4.72 -7.05 -1.56
C SER A 125 -5.57 -8.14 -2.22
N ILE A 126 -6.88 -7.94 -2.33
CA ILE A 126 -7.78 -8.87 -3.04
C ILE A 126 -7.36 -9.04 -4.50
N LEU A 127 -7.06 -7.93 -5.21
CA LEU A 127 -6.60 -7.96 -6.60
C LEU A 127 -5.33 -8.78 -6.78
N VAL A 128 -4.41 -8.75 -5.81
CA VAL A 128 -3.13 -9.44 -5.88
C VAL A 128 -3.21 -10.87 -5.39
N GLU A 129 -3.91 -11.11 -4.28
CA GLU A 129 -3.81 -12.36 -3.54
C GLU A 129 -4.97 -13.32 -3.80
N ASP A 130 -6.18 -12.80 -4.07
CA ASP A 130 -7.37 -13.66 -4.13
C ASP A 130 -7.88 -13.93 -5.55
N ILE A 131 -7.74 -12.96 -6.46
CA ILE A 131 -8.41 -13.00 -7.78
C ILE A 131 -7.84 -14.03 -8.73
N HIS A 132 -6.54 -14.27 -8.69
CA HIS A 132 -5.88 -15.10 -9.68
C HIS A 132 -5.36 -16.40 -9.09
N SER A 133 -5.56 -17.49 -9.82
CA SER A 133 -5.01 -18.82 -9.50
C SER A 133 -3.47 -18.84 -9.37
N ARG A 134 -2.80 -17.75 -9.80
CA ARG A 134 -1.36 -17.50 -9.65
C ARG A 134 -1.16 -16.38 -8.64
N ASN A 135 -1.26 -16.70 -7.41
CA ASN A 135 -1.05 -15.78 -6.29
C ASN A 135 0.47 -15.74 -5.91
N PRO A 136 1.10 -14.54 -5.73
CA PRO A 136 0.53 -13.21 -5.94
C PRO A 136 0.53 -12.76 -7.42
N TYR A 137 -0.49 -11.98 -7.83
CA TYR A 137 -0.62 -11.48 -9.19
C TYR A 137 -0.35 -9.97 -9.32
N TRP A 138 0.89 -9.58 -9.28
CA TRP A 138 1.31 -8.17 -9.35
C TRP A 138 1.14 -7.53 -10.73
N LYS A 139 0.81 -8.30 -11.78
CA LYS A 139 0.57 -7.76 -13.14
C LYS A 139 -0.58 -6.77 -13.24
N VAL A 140 -1.45 -6.71 -12.23
CA VAL A 140 -2.49 -5.66 -12.15
C VAL A 140 -1.88 -4.25 -12.07
N PHE A 141 -0.62 -4.14 -11.61
CA PHE A 141 0.17 -2.91 -11.50
C PHE A 141 1.34 -2.87 -12.52
N SER A 142 1.16 -3.48 -13.68
CA SER A 142 2.23 -3.60 -14.69
C SER A 142 2.68 -2.26 -15.28
N SER A 143 1.81 -1.25 -15.30
CA SER A 143 2.15 0.10 -15.76
C SER A 143 3.26 0.75 -14.94
N SER A 144 3.36 0.42 -13.64
CA SER A 144 4.40 0.92 -12.74
C SER A 144 5.52 -0.09 -12.45
N GLN A 145 5.52 -1.27 -13.11
CA GLN A 145 6.48 -2.37 -12.85
C GLN A 145 7.94 -1.90 -12.90
N TRP A 146 8.27 -1.05 -13.84
CA TRP A 146 9.60 -0.46 -13.99
C TRP A 146 10.08 0.32 -12.74
N CYS A 147 9.16 0.75 -11.90
CA CYS A 147 9.43 1.51 -10.69
C CYS A 147 9.67 0.61 -9.47
N TRP A 148 8.96 -0.51 -9.34
CA TRP A 148 8.94 -1.30 -8.10
C TRP A 148 9.60 -2.69 -8.21
N GLU A 149 9.87 -3.19 -9.41
CA GLU A 149 10.38 -4.55 -9.60
C GLU A 149 11.80 -4.71 -9.03
N ASP A 150 12.66 -3.70 -9.20
CA ASP A 150 14.04 -3.67 -8.72
C ASP A 150 14.12 -2.86 -7.41
N THR A 151 14.45 -3.52 -6.29
CA THR A 151 14.48 -2.89 -4.96
C THR A 151 15.56 -1.83 -4.84
N ASP A 152 16.75 -2.05 -5.43
CA ASP A 152 17.87 -1.10 -5.31
C ASP A 152 17.57 0.17 -6.11
N LYS A 153 17.04 0.02 -7.32
CA LYS A 153 16.59 1.16 -8.14
C LYS A 153 15.43 1.90 -7.49
N TRP A 154 14.52 1.20 -6.83
CA TRP A 154 13.43 1.82 -6.08
C TRP A 154 13.95 2.69 -4.94
N ILE A 155 14.92 2.18 -4.15
CA ILE A 155 15.56 2.94 -3.06
C ILE A 155 16.28 4.18 -3.58
N GLU A 156 17.05 4.05 -4.66
CA GLU A 156 17.73 5.19 -5.29
C GLU A 156 16.74 6.26 -5.76
N LYS A 157 15.64 5.83 -6.36
CA LYS A 157 14.62 6.73 -6.90
C LYS A 157 13.94 7.56 -5.82
N TRP A 158 13.41 6.92 -4.77
CA TRP A 158 12.72 7.70 -3.74
C TRP A 158 13.66 8.58 -2.92
N LYS A 159 14.92 8.18 -2.73
CA LYS A 159 15.95 9.04 -2.10
C LYS A 159 16.28 10.26 -2.95
N GLY A 160 16.23 10.13 -4.26
CA GLY A 160 16.45 11.24 -5.19
C GLY A 160 15.28 12.22 -5.29
N GLU A 161 14.10 11.86 -4.80
CA GLU A 161 12.91 12.71 -4.76
C GLU A 161 12.73 13.48 -3.42
N GLN A 162 13.64 13.30 -2.44
CA GLN A 162 13.68 14.06 -1.18
C GLN A 162 14.47 15.36 -1.33
#